data_b6809a99605575a53a125ebc5bbd1e6e
#
_entry.id   b6809a99605575a53a125ebc5bbd1e6e
#
_cell.length_a   1.000
_cell.length_b   1.000
_cell.length_c   1.000
_cell.angle_alpha   90.00
_cell.angle_beta   90.00
_cell.angle_gamma   90.00
#
_symmetry.space_group_name_H-M   'P 1'
#
loop_
_entity.id
_entity.type
_entity.pdbx_description
1 polymer ?
#
loop_
_entity_poly.entity_id
_entity_poly.type
_entity_poly.pdbx_seq_one_letter_code
_entity_poly.pdbx_strand_id
1 'polypeptide(L)'
;MRMIHNYDKYGNTESSIIYLAKPGKRLYCALGGIETSSVSVKLRTNNTAELTFTIDKYVDGEESSGYEDIDEMMELYCDGIWYKIMDPPEETNNGMQCTKSITAESYEISLTQYKLKNFKINMGEEDSYEMMYQKNHDTSKFYQIKFYNPDNEDLSFLHLVLKHGDVPGWKIGYVDNVTLDDDGILLPNEICNFDVDDQNVYSLLTQEAAPAYKCVFEFDTVNMTINVYKPDSLGKDTNVVLGFRNIQDSVTISRDNSLVTQFYVDGLDDYNIDLANFGDSVITDLSYFCCEPYMNAILQEKYTAWQDYRESRRDEYCDLSREYNKNLDVLSELTNRVPVDTAQTNWFGQKVDDLKDAYDSNMAIIKGLESIHVDEEKNFDLDDLKN
;
A
#
# COMPACT_ATOMS: atom_id res chain seq x y z
N MET A 1 15.02 47.95 12.57
CA MET A 1 14.67 46.65 13.16
C MET A 1 15.94 45.82 13.11
N ARG A 2 16.57 45.48 14.21
CA ARG A 2 17.77 44.64 14.24
C ARG A 2 17.26 43.20 14.05
N MET A 3 17.71 42.51 13.00
CA MET A 3 17.37 41.09 12.85
C MET A 3 18.10 40.32 13.97
N ILE A 4 17.34 39.64 14.80
CA ILE A 4 17.87 38.65 15.72
C ILE A 4 18.19 37.41 14.88
N HIS A 5 19.48 37.09 14.84
CA HIS A 5 19.94 35.91 14.06
C HIS A 5 19.73 34.65 14.89
N ASN A 6 19.50 33.54 14.20
CA ASN A 6 19.59 32.24 14.82
C ASN A 6 21.04 31.97 15.27
N TYR A 7 21.22 31.13 16.27
CA TYR A 7 22.53 30.88 16.86
C TYR A 7 22.75 29.40 17.16
N ASP A 8 24.00 28.95 17.09
CA ASP A 8 24.38 27.59 17.47
C ASP A 8 24.53 27.48 19.01
N LYS A 9 24.79 26.28 19.52
CA LYS A 9 25.02 26.02 20.95
C LYS A 9 26.24 26.76 21.56
N TYR A 10 27.06 27.36 20.72
CA TYR A 10 28.20 28.19 21.14
C TYR A 10 27.95 29.70 21.03
N GLY A 11 26.73 30.09 20.61
CA GLY A 11 26.36 31.50 20.42
C GLY A 11 26.80 32.09 19.07
N ASN A 12 27.28 31.30 18.12
CA ASN A 12 27.61 31.80 16.78
C ASN A 12 26.33 31.94 15.95
N THR A 13 26.23 33.03 15.18
CA THR A 13 25.09 33.26 14.31
C THR A 13 25.09 32.30 13.10
N GLU A 14 23.97 31.67 12.86
CA GLU A 14 23.76 30.77 11.69
C GLU A 14 22.67 31.27 10.76
N SER A 15 22.71 30.79 9.50
CA SER A 15 21.89 31.30 8.42
C SER A 15 20.65 30.48 8.10
N SER A 16 20.33 29.45 8.88
CA SER A 16 19.08 28.70 8.70
C SER A 16 17.90 29.58 9.03
N ILE A 17 17.12 29.96 8.04
CA ILE A 17 15.99 30.85 8.20
C ILE A 17 14.70 30.05 8.12
N ILE A 18 13.98 29.98 9.23
CA ILE A 18 12.61 29.51 9.27
C ILE A 18 11.69 30.73 9.14
N TYR A 19 10.81 30.68 8.18
CA TYR A 19 9.81 31.74 7.98
C TYR A 19 8.47 31.28 8.56
N LEU A 20 7.85 32.17 9.34
CA LEU A 20 6.47 32.04 9.76
C LEU A 20 5.54 32.60 8.68
N ALA A 21 4.47 31.88 8.40
CA ALA A 21 3.45 32.28 7.46
C ALA A 21 2.04 32.09 8.04
N LYS A 22 1.14 32.93 7.59
CA LYS A 22 -0.29 32.79 7.88
C LYS A 22 -0.90 31.74 6.94
N PRO A 23 -2.03 31.11 7.33
CA PRO A 23 -2.71 30.13 6.49
C PRO A 23 -2.85 30.57 5.03
N GLY A 24 -2.57 29.68 4.10
CA GLY A 24 -2.53 29.93 2.66
C GLY A 24 -1.15 30.43 2.19
N LYS A 25 -0.08 30.02 2.84
CA LYS A 25 1.34 30.27 2.48
C LYS A 25 1.68 31.76 2.34
N ARG A 26 1.06 32.59 3.15
CA ARG A 26 1.32 34.03 3.18
C ARG A 26 2.42 34.33 4.18
N LEU A 27 3.65 34.46 3.70
CA LEU A 27 4.81 34.79 4.52
C LEU A 27 4.54 36.01 5.39
N TYR A 28 4.85 35.91 6.68
CA TYR A 28 4.63 36.94 7.69
C TYR A 28 5.93 37.53 8.20
N CYS A 29 6.82 36.70 8.76
CA CYS A 29 8.12 37.13 9.23
C CYS A 29 9.14 35.99 9.18
N ALA A 30 10.43 36.34 9.25
CA ALA A 30 11.47 35.38 9.59
C ALA A 30 11.52 35.21 11.10
N LEU A 31 11.57 33.99 11.59
CA LEU A 31 11.70 33.69 13.01
C LEU A 31 13.13 34.01 13.47
N GLY A 32 13.24 34.66 14.62
CA GLY A 32 14.50 34.93 15.28
C GLY A 32 14.52 34.25 16.67
N GLY A 33 15.71 34.09 17.25
CA GLY A 33 15.85 33.50 18.58
C GLY A 33 15.78 31.96 18.59
N ILE A 34 15.94 31.32 17.45
CA ILE A 34 16.01 29.87 17.36
C ILE A 34 17.42 29.39 17.67
N GLU A 35 17.54 28.44 18.57
CA GLU A 35 18.77 27.68 18.74
C GLU A 35 18.88 26.65 17.61
N THR A 36 19.84 26.81 16.69
CA THR A 36 19.95 26.01 15.50
C THR A 36 20.27 24.54 15.79
N SER A 37 20.90 24.25 16.93
CA SER A 37 21.13 22.88 17.40
C SER A 37 19.83 22.15 17.79
N SER A 38 18.76 22.90 18.08
CA SER A 38 17.43 22.33 18.36
C SER A 38 16.63 22.00 17.11
N VAL A 39 17.04 22.52 15.95
CA VAL A 39 16.33 22.30 14.70
C VAL A 39 16.57 20.86 14.21
N SER A 40 15.51 20.10 14.07
CA SER A 40 15.54 18.75 13.56
C SER A 40 14.47 18.55 12.48
N VAL A 41 14.88 17.99 11.35
CA VAL A 41 13.97 17.58 10.28
C VAL A 41 14.05 16.08 10.12
N LYS A 42 12.92 15.40 10.27
CA LYS A 42 12.81 13.96 10.05
C LYS A 42 12.02 13.71 8.78
N LEU A 43 12.69 13.19 7.75
CA LEU A 43 12.07 12.77 6.52
C LEU A 43 11.67 11.29 6.61
N ARG A 44 10.48 10.96 6.14
CA ARG A 44 9.94 9.59 6.15
C ARG A 44 9.30 9.28 4.81
N THR A 45 9.46 8.04 4.35
CA THR A 45 8.81 7.58 3.12
C THR A 45 7.33 7.31 3.39
N ASN A 46 6.45 7.75 2.49
CA ASN A 46 4.99 7.63 2.60
C ASN A 46 4.44 8.14 3.96
N ASN A 47 5.11 9.11 4.54
CA ASN A 47 4.68 9.75 5.77
C ASN A 47 5.12 11.22 5.75
N THR A 48 4.49 12.07 6.57
CA THR A 48 4.83 13.49 6.68
C THR A 48 6.25 13.68 7.19
N ALA A 49 6.93 14.68 6.66
CA ALA A 49 8.18 15.16 7.25
C ALA A 49 7.86 15.96 8.52
N GLU A 50 8.64 15.76 9.57
CA GLU A 50 8.48 16.43 10.86
C GLU A 50 9.60 17.46 11.06
N LEU A 51 9.25 18.72 11.27
CA LEU A 51 10.15 19.80 11.66
C LEU A 51 9.94 20.10 13.14
N THR A 52 10.99 20.02 13.94
CA THR A 52 10.97 20.40 15.35
C THR A 52 12.06 21.42 15.64
N PHE A 53 11.75 22.41 16.47
CA PHE A 53 12.73 23.39 16.97
C PHE A 53 12.23 24.08 18.23
N THR A 54 13.16 24.74 18.93
CA THR A 54 12.86 25.56 20.10
C THR A 54 13.24 27.01 19.82
N ILE A 55 12.40 27.92 20.25
CA ILE A 55 12.61 29.39 20.13
C ILE A 55 12.56 30.04 21.50
N ASP A 56 13.52 30.90 21.78
CA ASP A 56 13.56 31.70 22.99
C ASP A 56 12.76 32.98 22.81
N LYS A 57 12.01 33.38 23.85
CA LYS A 57 11.25 34.64 23.82
C LYS A 57 12.17 35.84 23.76
N TYR A 58 13.27 35.82 24.52
CA TYR A 58 14.23 36.92 24.60
C TYR A 58 15.64 36.41 24.34
N VAL A 59 16.35 37.08 23.46
CA VAL A 59 17.77 36.87 23.18
C VAL A 59 18.48 38.21 23.39
N ASP A 60 19.50 38.25 24.25
CA ASP A 60 20.24 39.48 24.61
C ASP A 60 19.36 40.64 25.08
N GLY A 61 18.19 40.32 25.70
CA GLY A 61 17.23 41.30 26.22
C GLY A 61 16.27 41.88 25.17
N GLU A 62 16.37 41.44 23.90
CA GLU A 62 15.43 41.77 22.82
C GLU A 62 14.45 40.64 22.60
N GLU A 63 13.19 40.96 22.28
CA GLU A 63 12.15 40.00 22.00
C GLU A 63 12.36 39.38 20.63
N SER A 64 12.24 38.04 20.57
CA SER A 64 12.42 37.26 19.35
C SER A 64 11.32 37.50 18.32
N SER A 65 11.71 37.74 17.08
CA SER A 65 10.77 38.00 15.99
C SER A 65 9.86 36.79 15.75
N GLY A 66 8.55 37.03 15.80
CA GLY A 66 7.53 36.02 15.52
C GLY A 66 7.18 35.12 16.70
N TYR A 67 7.84 35.24 17.87
CA TYR A 67 7.58 34.38 19.02
C TYR A 67 6.11 34.37 19.46
N GLU A 68 5.51 35.57 19.62
CA GLU A 68 4.12 35.68 20.04
C GLU A 68 3.11 35.26 18.97
N ASP A 69 3.53 35.31 17.68
CA ASP A 69 2.65 34.98 16.54
C ASP A 69 2.63 33.50 16.20
N ILE A 70 3.52 32.68 16.80
CA ILE A 70 3.53 31.23 16.55
C ILE A 70 2.38 30.57 17.31
N ASP A 71 1.44 30.00 16.57
CA ASP A 71 0.25 29.32 17.11
C ASP A 71 -0.16 28.13 16.22
N GLU A 72 -1.13 27.37 16.67
CA GLU A 72 -1.72 26.30 15.88
C GLU A 72 -2.25 26.81 14.52
N MET A 73 -2.28 25.95 13.52
CA MET A 73 -2.70 26.24 12.14
C MET A 73 -1.85 27.27 11.38
N MET A 74 -0.81 27.84 12.01
CA MET A 74 0.19 28.63 11.28
C MET A 74 1.06 27.72 10.42
N GLU A 75 1.69 28.31 9.42
CA GLU A 75 2.51 27.62 8.44
C GLU A 75 3.97 28.08 8.57
N LEU A 76 4.88 27.15 8.31
CA LEU A 76 6.32 27.42 8.34
C LEU A 76 6.92 27.07 6.97
N TYR A 77 7.94 27.83 6.59
CA TYR A 77 8.73 27.51 5.41
C TYR A 77 10.20 27.37 5.82
N CYS A 78 10.77 26.19 5.54
CA CYS A 78 12.16 25.88 5.86
C CYS A 78 12.75 24.97 4.76
N ASP A 79 13.92 25.33 4.26
CA ASP A 79 14.72 24.54 3.30
C ASP A 79 13.95 24.01 2.10
N GLY A 80 13.03 24.82 1.55
CA GLY A 80 12.25 24.45 0.36
C GLY A 80 10.99 23.62 0.66
N ILE A 81 10.67 23.38 1.93
CA ILE A 81 9.50 22.61 2.33
C ILE A 81 8.55 23.50 3.14
N TRP A 82 7.27 23.41 2.85
CA TRP A 82 6.22 24.00 3.67
C TRP A 82 5.77 23.02 4.74
N TYR A 83 5.62 23.51 5.94
CA TYR A 83 5.12 22.77 7.11
C TYR A 83 3.89 23.46 7.67
N LYS A 84 3.11 22.73 8.43
CA LYS A 84 1.94 23.22 9.14
C LYS A 84 2.01 22.83 10.61
N ILE A 85 1.76 23.76 11.49
CA ILE A 85 1.66 23.53 12.93
C ILE A 85 0.26 23.00 13.19
N MET A 86 0.14 21.73 13.58
CA MET A 86 -1.14 21.08 13.81
C MET A 86 -1.58 21.21 15.27
N ASP A 87 -0.63 21.12 16.20
CA ASP A 87 -0.87 21.20 17.64
C ASP A 87 -0.35 22.53 18.20
N PRO A 88 -0.97 23.09 19.25
CA PRO A 88 -0.48 24.29 19.91
C PRO A 88 0.97 24.11 20.39
N PRO A 89 1.86 25.10 20.19
CA PRO A 89 3.22 25.04 20.68
C PRO A 89 3.29 24.93 22.22
N GLU A 90 4.22 24.10 22.72
CA GLU A 90 4.45 23.97 24.15
C GLU A 90 5.31 25.14 24.67
N GLU A 91 4.74 25.94 25.57
CA GLU A 91 5.47 27.05 26.20
C GLU A 91 6.00 26.66 27.59
N THR A 92 7.29 26.83 27.81
CA THR A 92 7.95 26.59 29.07
C THR A 92 8.52 27.92 29.64
N ASN A 93 8.13 28.26 30.85
CA ASN A 93 8.66 29.42 31.55
C ASN A 93 9.23 28.98 32.93
N ASN A 94 10.54 29.10 33.10
CA ASN A 94 11.23 28.77 34.35
C ASN A 94 11.59 29.98 35.20
N GLY A 95 11.05 31.16 34.85
CA GLY A 95 11.33 32.45 35.57
C GLY A 95 12.62 33.15 35.12
N MET A 96 13.52 32.47 34.41
CA MET A 96 14.71 33.05 33.79
C MET A 96 14.63 33.06 32.27
N GLN A 97 14.01 32.06 31.72
CA GLN A 97 13.91 31.83 30.29
C GLN A 97 12.47 31.41 29.93
N CYS A 98 11.98 31.94 28.85
CA CYS A 98 10.69 31.58 28.30
C CYS A 98 10.92 31.05 26.90
N THR A 99 10.54 29.79 26.64
CA THR A 99 10.79 29.08 25.37
C THR A 99 9.52 28.48 24.84
N LYS A 100 9.38 28.41 23.53
CA LYS A 100 8.36 27.60 22.85
C LYS A 100 9.03 26.45 22.11
N SER A 101 8.52 25.24 22.32
CA SER A 101 8.86 24.06 21.50
C SER A 101 7.80 23.88 20.43
N ILE A 102 8.22 23.85 19.18
CA ILE A 102 7.36 23.77 18.02
C ILE A 102 7.57 22.43 17.32
N THR A 103 6.48 21.76 17.01
CA THR A 103 6.44 20.60 16.12
C THR A 103 5.51 20.91 14.96
N ALA A 104 6.01 20.76 13.74
CA ALA A 104 5.24 21.01 12.54
C ALA A 104 5.43 19.86 11.56
N GLU A 105 4.36 19.48 10.85
CA GLU A 105 4.36 18.46 9.84
C GLU A 105 4.34 19.08 8.44
N SER A 106 4.96 18.40 7.46
CA SER A 106 4.97 18.88 6.08
C SER A 106 3.55 19.05 5.53
N TYR A 107 3.40 19.99 4.61
CA TYR A 107 2.09 20.57 4.24
C TYR A 107 1.09 19.57 3.66
N GLU A 108 1.54 18.42 3.17
CA GLU A 108 0.66 17.32 2.74
C GLU A 108 -0.23 16.79 3.85
N ILE A 109 0.07 17.06 5.14
CA ILE A 109 -0.83 16.77 6.26
C ILE A 109 -2.20 17.44 6.05
N SER A 110 -2.26 18.54 5.30
CA SER A 110 -3.53 19.19 4.96
C SER A 110 -4.50 18.28 4.20
N LEU A 111 -4.00 17.25 3.51
CA LEU A 111 -4.83 16.26 2.80
C LEU A 111 -5.66 15.40 3.77
N THR A 112 -5.31 15.34 5.05
CA THR A 112 -6.11 14.64 6.08
C THR A 112 -7.45 15.33 6.36
N GLN A 113 -7.59 16.59 5.97
CA GLN A 113 -8.83 17.35 6.14
C GLN A 113 -9.90 16.99 5.10
N TYR A 114 -9.51 16.34 4.00
CA TYR A 114 -10.40 15.97 2.89
C TYR A 114 -10.75 14.50 2.98
N LYS A 115 -12.06 14.23 3.07
CA LYS A 115 -12.59 12.88 3.27
C LYS A 115 -13.23 12.33 2.01
N LEU A 116 -13.01 11.05 1.80
CA LEU A 116 -13.63 10.26 0.75
C LEU A 116 -14.79 9.48 1.36
N LYS A 117 -15.98 9.60 0.77
CA LYS A 117 -17.18 8.88 1.19
C LYS A 117 -17.76 8.13 0.01
N ASN A 118 -18.09 6.86 0.22
CA ASN A 118 -18.62 6.00 -0.84
C ASN A 118 -17.74 6.05 -2.10
N PHE A 119 -16.43 5.95 -1.92
CA PHE A 119 -15.45 5.98 -3.01
C PHE A 119 -15.13 4.55 -3.45
N LYS A 120 -15.80 4.10 -4.52
CA LYS A 120 -15.68 2.74 -5.05
C LYS A 120 -15.09 2.74 -6.45
N ILE A 121 -14.03 1.95 -6.64
CA ILE A 121 -13.29 1.85 -7.90
C ILE A 121 -13.06 0.40 -8.26
N ASN A 122 -13.39 0.03 -9.51
CA ASN A 122 -13.18 -1.30 -10.09
C ASN A 122 -13.87 -2.44 -9.30
N MET A 123 -14.96 -2.13 -8.60
CA MET A 123 -15.73 -3.11 -7.83
C MET A 123 -16.80 -3.83 -8.67
N GLY A 124 -17.13 -3.30 -9.85
CA GLY A 124 -18.21 -3.83 -10.70
C GLY A 124 -19.62 -3.54 -10.18
N GLU A 125 -19.76 -2.78 -9.10
CA GLU A 125 -21.03 -2.37 -8.52
C GLU A 125 -21.64 -1.16 -9.25
N GLU A 126 -22.99 -1.01 -9.19
CA GLU A 126 -23.67 0.04 -9.92
C GLU A 126 -23.25 1.48 -9.54
N ASP A 127 -22.77 1.67 -8.30
CA ASP A 127 -22.31 2.92 -7.72
C ASP A 127 -20.78 3.11 -7.82
N SER A 128 -20.05 2.15 -8.40
CA SER A 128 -18.61 2.28 -8.64
C SER A 128 -18.31 3.19 -9.84
N TYR A 129 -17.16 3.86 -9.81
CA TYR A 129 -16.81 4.89 -10.80
C TYR A 129 -16.72 4.36 -12.24
N GLU A 130 -16.15 3.18 -12.48
CA GLU A 130 -16.07 2.57 -13.81
C GLU A 130 -17.46 2.26 -14.36
N MET A 131 -18.40 1.80 -13.51
CA MET A 131 -19.77 1.50 -13.91
C MET A 131 -20.58 2.77 -14.18
N MET A 132 -20.39 3.82 -13.37
CA MET A 132 -20.98 5.13 -13.62
C MET A 132 -20.44 5.76 -14.91
N TYR A 133 -19.14 5.60 -15.17
CA TYR A 133 -18.52 6.05 -16.43
C TYR A 133 -19.11 5.29 -17.63
N GLN A 134 -19.22 3.96 -17.53
CA GLN A 134 -19.78 3.11 -18.58
C GLN A 134 -21.24 3.47 -18.93
N LYS A 135 -22.08 3.76 -17.93
CA LYS A 135 -23.49 4.19 -18.16
C LYS A 135 -23.60 5.44 -19.05
N ASN A 136 -22.60 6.32 -18.98
CA ASN A 136 -22.58 7.59 -19.71
C ASN A 136 -21.83 7.52 -21.04
N HIS A 137 -21.25 6.35 -21.37
CA HIS A 137 -20.44 6.14 -22.58
C HIS A 137 -20.91 4.89 -23.32
N ASP A 138 -20.04 4.24 -24.08
CA ASP A 138 -20.36 3.04 -24.85
C ASP A 138 -20.53 1.83 -23.92
N THR A 139 -21.77 1.43 -23.67
CA THR A 139 -22.12 0.32 -22.77
C THR A 139 -21.66 -1.07 -23.27
N SER A 140 -21.23 -1.17 -24.54
CA SER A 140 -20.66 -2.41 -25.09
C SER A 140 -19.18 -2.61 -24.72
N LYS A 141 -18.54 -1.58 -24.19
CA LYS A 141 -17.13 -1.62 -23.78
C LYS A 141 -17.03 -1.75 -22.27
N PHE A 142 -16.02 -2.47 -21.85
CA PHE A 142 -15.64 -2.55 -20.45
C PHE A 142 -14.58 -1.50 -20.14
N TYR A 143 -14.85 -0.63 -19.17
CA TYR A 143 -13.93 0.40 -18.73
C TYR A 143 -13.35 0.02 -17.38
N GLN A 144 -12.05 0.28 -17.21
CA GLN A 144 -11.34 0.09 -15.95
C GLN A 144 -10.62 1.38 -15.57
N ILE A 145 -10.59 1.67 -14.30
CA ILE A 145 -9.87 2.79 -13.77
C ILE A 145 -8.43 2.34 -13.51
N LYS A 146 -7.50 2.96 -14.23
CA LYS A 146 -6.07 2.75 -14.10
C LYS A 146 -5.50 3.60 -12.97
N PHE A 147 -4.34 3.24 -12.46
CA PHE A 147 -3.64 4.06 -11.48
C PHE A 147 -3.46 5.51 -11.95
N TYR A 148 -2.95 5.70 -13.17
CA TYR A 148 -2.81 7.01 -13.77
C TYR A 148 -3.14 6.97 -15.26
N ASN A 149 -4.00 7.89 -15.70
CA ASN A 149 -4.36 8.05 -17.11
C ASN A 149 -4.30 9.53 -17.47
N PRO A 150 -3.24 9.98 -18.17
CA PRO A 150 -3.10 11.39 -18.55
C PRO A 150 -4.09 11.84 -19.63
N ASP A 151 -4.60 10.89 -20.43
CA ASP A 151 -5.52 11.20 -21.54
C ASP A 151 -6.98 11.28 -21.08
N ASN A 152 -7.31 10.66 -19.94
CA ASN A 152 -8.66 10.63 -19.40
C ASN A 152 -8.66 10.61 -17.87
N GLU A 153 -8.88 11.76 -17.25
CA GLU A 153 -8.89 11.94 -15.81
C GLU A 153 -10.01 11.15 -15.10
N ASP A 154 -11.14 10.92 -15.78
CA ASP A 154 -12.27 10.16 -15.21
C ASP A 154 -12.00 8.64 -15.18
N LEU A 155 -10.94 8.16 -15.83
CA LEU A 155 -10.45 6.78 -15.76
C LEU A 155 -9.07 6.70 -15.08
N SER A 156 -8.75 7.65 -14.21
CA SER A 156 -7.50 7.74 -13.47
C SER A 156 -7.76 7.77 -11.98
N PHE A 157 -7.26 6.78 -11.23
CA PHE A 157 -7.38 6.71 -9.77
C PHE A 157 -6.88 8.00 -9.10
N LEU A 158 -5.67 8.45 -9.44
CA LEU A 158 -5.07 9.63 -8.81
C LEU A 158 -5.92 10.90 -9.00
N HIS A 159 -6.48 11.10 -10.20
CA HIS A 159 -7.35 12.25 -10.48
C HIS A 159 -8.69 12.12 -9.75
N LEU A 160 -9.28 10.92 -9.75
CA LEU A 160 -10.54 10.67 -9.07
C LEU A 160 -10.45 10.88 -7.57
N VAL A 161 -9.36 10.49 -6.92
CA VAL A 161 -9.13 10.73 -5.48
C VAL A 161 -9.14 12.22 -5.18
N LEU A 162 -8.39 13.03 -5.94
CA LEU A 162 -8.38 14.49 -5.74
C LEU A 162 -9.73 15.15 -6.05
N LYS A 163 -10.39 14.71 -7.11
CA LYS A 163 -11.71 15.21 -7.55
C LYS A 163 -12.81 14.86 -6.55
N HIS A 164 -12.86 13.61 -6.10
CA HIS A 164 -13.86 13.15 -5.14
C HIS A 164 -13.67 13.76 -3.76
N GLY A 165 -12.42 13.90 -3.31
CA GLY A 165 -12.09 14.57 -2.06
C GLY A 165 -12.27 16.09 -2.09
N ASP A 166 -12.59 16.68 -3.24
CA ASP A 166 -12.66 18.14 -3.47
C ASP A 166 -11.41 18.87 -2.94
N VAL A 167 -10.23 18.31 -3.29
CA VAL A 167 -8.93 18.79 -2.78
C VAL A 167 -8.46 20.00 -3.56
N PRO A 168 -8.45 21.21 -2.97
CA PRO A 168 -8.04 22.40 -3.68
C PRO A 168 -6.50 22.49 -3.80
N GLY A 169 -6.04 22.94 -4.95
CA GLY A 169 -4.66 23.36 -5.18
C GLY A 169 -3.67 22.24 -5.44
N TRP A 170 -3.89 21.03 -4.97
CA TRP A 170 -3.05 19.88 -5.27
C TRP A 170 -3.31 19.35 -6.68
N LYS A 171 -2.24 18.92 -7.35
CA LYS A 171 -2.26 18.37 -8.71
C LYS A 171 -1.40 17.12 -8.77
N ILE A 172 -1.67 16.27 -9.75
CA ILE A 172 -0.77 15.16 -10.07
C ILE A 172 0.44 15.73 -10.83
N GLY A 173 1.63 15.44 -10.34
CA GLY A 173 2.88 15.81 -10.94
C GLY A 173 3.49 14.69 -11.78
N TYR A 174 4.69 14.27 -11.43
CA TYR A 174 5.38 13.18 -12.10
C TYR A 174 4.83 11.82 -11.66
N VAL A 175 4.59 10.93 -12.60
CA VAL A 175 4.25 9.52 -12.34
C VAL A 175 5.23 8.65 -13.10
N ASP A 176 5.89 7.76 -12.39
CA ASP A 176 6.91 6.88 -12.94
C ASP A 176 6.32 5.93 -13.98
N ASN A 177 7.00 5.79 -15.12
CA ASN A 177 6.56 4.94 -16.22
C ASN A 177 7.44 3.69 -16.33
N VAL A 178 7.44 2.89 -15.25
CA VAL A 178 8.24 1.68 -15.10
C VAL A 178 7.35 0.47 -14.89
N THR A 179 7.86 -0.71 -15.19
CA THR A 179 7.18 -1.98 -14.89
C THR A 179 7.31 -2.29 -13.41
N LEU A 180 6.24 -2.82 -12.80
CA LEU A 180 6.24 -3.17 -11.39
C LEU A 180 6.87 -4.53 -11.12
N ASP A 181 6.51 -5.53 -11.91
CA ASP A 181 6.92 -6.91 -11.72
C ASP A 181 7.20 -7.60 -13.06
N ASP A 182 7.38 -8.91 -13.05
CA ASP A 182 7.65 -9.76 -14.23
C ASP A 182 6.50 -9.77 -15.24
N ASP A 183 5.29 -9.38 -14.83
CA ASP A 183 4.10 -9.27 -15.69
C ASP A 183 4.21 -8.18 -16.76
N GLY A 184 5.18 -7.30 -16.64
CA GLY A 184 5.47 -6.26 -17.64
C GLY A 184 4.43 -5.13 -17.68
N ILE A 185 3.52 -5.04 -16.71
CA ILE A 185 2.54 -3.96 -16.62
C ILE A 185 3.24 -2.70 -16.11
N LEU A 186 3.02 -1.58 -16.80
CA LEU A 186 3.55 -0.29 -16.38
C LEU A 186 2.75 0.24 -15.20
N LEU A 187 3.41 0.84 -14.20
CA LEU A 187 2.77 1.45 -13.03
C LEU A 187 1.54 2.30 -13.36
N PRO A 188 1.53 3.20 -14.37
CA PRO A 188 0.33 3.95 -14.71
C PRO A 188 -0.86 3.09 -15.16
N ASN A 189 -0.61 1.90 -15.67
CA ASN A 189 -1.66 1.01 -16.18
C ASN A 189 -2.15 -0.02 -15.16
N GLU A 190 -1.56 -0.03 -13.96
CA GLU A 190 -1.99 -0.92 -12.88
C GLU A 190 -3.45 -0.65 -12.48
N ILE A 191 -4.14 -1.71 -12.10
CA ILE A 191 -5.55 -1.70 -11.75
C ILE A 191 -5.71 -2.38 -10.40
N CYS A 192 -6.21 -1.62 -9.43
CA CYS A 192 -6.58 -2.13 -8.12
C CYS A 192 -8.03 -1.79 -7.82
N ASN A 193 -8.64 -2.54 -6.92
CA ASN A 193 -9.98 -2.33 -6.45
C ASN A 193 -9.93 -1.58 -5.12
N PHE A 194 -10.79 -0.57 -4.96
CA PHE A 194 -10.94 0.17 -3.69
C PHE A 194 -12.42 0.37 -3.37
N ASP A 195 -12.76 0.07 -2.13
CA ASP A 195 -14.05 0.42 -1.52
C ASP A 195 -13.75 1.17 -0.23
N VAL A 196 -13.93 2.49 -0.27
CA VAL A 196 -13.50 3.41 0.80
C VAL A 196 -14.69 4.20 1.30
N ASP A 197 -14.93 4.12 2.60
CA ASP A 197 -15.94 4.93 3.27
C ASP A 197 -15.35 5.67 4.47
N ASP A 198 -15.53 6.99 4.49
CA ASP A 198 -15.08 7.92 5.55
C ASP A 198 -13.57 7.93 5.85
N GLN A 199 -12.75 7.67 4.84
CA GLN A 199 -11.29 7.79 4.94
C GLN A 199 -10.79 9.13 4.39
N ASN A 200 -9.67 9.64 4.91
CA ASN A 200 -9.07 10.85 4.37
C ASN A 200 -8.13 10.54 3.17
N VAL A 201 -7.98 11.54 2.30
CA VAL A 201 -7.17 11.43 1.08
C VAL A 201 -5.72 11.04 1.36
N TYR A 202 -5.11 11.62 2.40
CA TYR A 202 -3.73 11.33 2.77
C TYR A 202 -3.53 9.85 3.14
N SER A 203 -4.40 9.33 4.02
CA SER A 203 -4.32 7.93 4.46
C SER A 203 -4.60 6.96 3.31
N LEU A 204 -5.58 7.25 2.44
CA LEU A 204 -5.81 6.42 1.26
C LEU A 204 -4.57 6.33 0.38
N LEU A 205 -3.92 7.47 0.07
CA LEU A 205 -2.73 7.48 -0.79
C LEU A 205 -1.55 6.75 -0.14
N THR A 206 -1.24 7.05 1.13
CA THR A 206 0.00 6.59 1.77
C THR A 206 -0.10 5.21 2.41
N GLN A 207 -1.28 4.82 2.92
CA GLN A 207 -1.45 3.58 3.68
C GLN A 207 -2.08 2.45 2.87
N GLU A 208 -2.91 2.76 1.87
CA GLU A 208 -3.58 1.75 1.04
C GLU A 208 -3.08 1.73 -0.40
N ALA A 209 -3.09 2.89 -1.09
CA ALA A 209 -2.66 2.93 -2.48
C ALA A 209 -1.16 2.67 -2.65
N ALA A 210 -0.32 3.22 -1.76
CA ALA A 210 1.13 3.01 -1.83
C ALA A 210 1.54 1.53 -1.79
N PRO A 211 1.05 0.70 -0.83
CA PRO A 211 1.34 -0.73 -0.85
C PRO A 211 0.62 -1.48 -1.97
N ALA A 212 -0.63 -1.14 -2.32
CA ALA A 212 -1.38 -1.81 -3.37
C ALA A 212 -0.71 -1.66 -4.74
N TYR A 213 -0.23 -0.46 -5.06
CA TYR A 213 0.48 -0.16 -6.31
C TYR A 213 2.01 -0.28 -6.18
N LYS A 214 2.53 -0.72 -5.03
CA LYS A 214 3.97 -0.87 -4.75
C LYS A 214 4.78 0.38 -5.12
N CYS A 215 4.29 1.56 -4.74
CA CYS A 215 4.85 2.85 -5.11
C CYS A 215 5.12 3.75 -3.89
N VAL A 216 5.84 4.83 -4.13
CA VAL A 216 6.14 5.86 -3.14
C VAL A 216 5.58 7.18 -3.62
N PHE A 217 4.82 7.84 -2.75
CA PHE A 217 4.34 9.20 -2.96
C PHE A 217 5.35 10.22 -2.42
N GLU A 218 5.73 11.17 -3.25
CA GLU A 218 6.50 12.35 -2.88
C GLU A 218 5.63 13.59 -3.07
N PHE A 219 5.50 14.39 -2.02
CA PHE A 219 4.66 15.58 -2.02
C PHE A 219 5.52 16.82 -2.15
N ASP A 220 5.49 17.47 -3.31
CA ASP A 220 6.11 18.78 -3.49
C ASP A 220 5.20 19.86 -2.88
N THR A 221 5.52 20.26 -1.68
CA THR A 221 4.73 21.23 -0.94
C THR A 221 4.82 22.65 -1.49
N VAL A 222 5.82 22.96 -2.31
CA VAL A 222 5.98 24.28 -2.94
C VAL A 222 5.08 24.41 -4.16
N ASN A 223 5.14 23.43 -5.05
CA ASN A 223 4.35 23.42 -6.28
C ASN A 223 2.96 22.81 -6.09
N MET A 224 2.67 22.24 -4.92
CA MET A 224 1.44 21.54 -4.60
C MET A 224 1.19 20.37 -5.58
N THR A 225 2.22 19.56 -5.81
CA THR A 225 2.14 18.41 -6.71
C THR A 225 2.42 17.10 -5.98
N ILE A 226 1.70 16.06 -6.37
CA ILE A 226 1.88 14.69 -5.91
C ILE A 226 2.65 13.96 -6.99
N ASN A 227 3.89 13.59 -6.69
CA ASN A 227 4.74 12.78 -7.53
C ASN A 227 4.71 11.33 -7.07
N VAL A 228 4.83 10.40 -8.01
CA VAL A 228 4.80 8.97 -7.71
C VAL A 228 6.00 8.29 -8.34
N TYR A 229 6.70 7.51 -7.53
CA TYR A 229 7.90 6.78 -7.93
C TYR A 229 7.79 5.30 -7.59
N LYS A 230 8.44 4.46 -8.38
CA LYS A 230 8.78 3.12 -7.92
C LYS A 230 9.87 3.23 -6.85
N PRO A 231 9.84 2.40 -5.77
CA PRO A 231 10.87 2.46 -4.72
C PRO A 231 12.31 2.42 -5.26
N ASP A 232 12.57 1.63 -6.29
CA ASP A 232 13.90 1.47 -6.88
C ASP A 232 14.35 2.68 -7.72
N SER A 233 13.42 3.51 -8.21
CA SER A 233 13.73 4.73 -8.96
C SER A 233 13.83 5.98 -8.07
N LEU A 234 13.43 5.85 -6.80
CA LEU A 234 13.55 6.94 -5.83
C LEU A 234 14.98 7.03 -5.29
N GLY A 235 15.56 8.22 -5.39
CA GLY A 235 16.88 8.49 -4.83
C GLY A 235 17.98 8.64 -5.87
N LYS A 236 19.18 8.90 -5.39
CA LYS A 236 20.40 9.05 -6.20
C LYS A 236 21.54 8.30 -5.56
N ASP A 237 22.34 7.64 -6.38
CA ASP A 237 23.65 7.15 -5.93
C ASP A 237 24.56 8.35 -5.68
N THR A 238 24.85 8.59 -4.41
CA THR A 238 25.62 9.76 -3.97
C THR A 238 27.10 9.47 -3.81
N ASN A 239 27.56 8.22 -3.98
CA ASN A 239 28.92 7.75 -3.63
C ASN A 239 29.30 8.04 -2.16
N VAL A 240 28.33 8.35 -1.29
CA VAL A 240 28.56 8.56 0.15
C VAL A 240 28.51 7.21 0.84
N VAL A 241 29.61 6.84 1.45
CA VAL A 241 29.71 5.62 2.27
C VAL A 241 29.47 5.99 3.72
N LEU A 242 28.39 5.45 4.30
CA LEU A 242 28.10 5.57 5.73
C LEU A 242 28.89 4.53 6.51
N GLY A 243 29.54 4.93 7.59
CA GLY A 243 30.28 4.03 8.45
C GLY A 243 30.57 4.64 9.82
N PHE A 244 30.95 3.80 10.77
CA PHE A 244 31.25 4.21 12.16
C PHE A 244 32.37 5.26 12.31
N ARG A 245 33.13 5.50 11.24
CA ARG A 245 34.22 6.50 11.26
C ARG A 245 33.79 7.89 10.77
N ASN A 246 32.59 8.03 10.24
CA ASN A 246 32.11 9.31 9.70
C ASN A 246 30.75 9.72 10.24
N ILE A 247 29.66 9.12 9.78
CA ILE A 247 28.28 9.61 10.04
C ILE A 247 27.49 8.63 10.92
N GLN A 248 27.94 7.39 11.06
CA GLN A 248 27.18 6.35 11.74
C GLN A 248 27.66 6.18 13.19
N ASP A 249 26.83 6.53 14.18
CA ASP A 249 27.10 6.36 15.60
C ASP A 249 26.75 4.94 16.07
N SER A 250 25.62 4.41 15.66
CA SER A 250 25.16 3.09 16.04
C SER A 250 24.31 2.44 14.95
N VAL A 251 24.31 1.12 14.93
CA VAL A 251 23.38 0.30 14.13
C VAL A 251 22.64 -0.61 15.09
N THR A 252 21.33 -0.51 15.10
CA THR A 252 20.47 -1.43 15.83
C THR A 252 19.80 -2.35 14.83
N ILE A 253 20.01 -3.66 14.97
CA ILE A 253 19.33 -4.68 14.17
C ILE A 253 18.30 -5.33 15.08
N SER A 254 17.03 -5.14 14.76
CA SER A 254 15.93 -5.84 15.43
C SER A 254 15.37 -6.92 14.49
N ARG A 255 14.98 -8.04 15.07
CA ARG A 255 14.25 -9.07 14.33
C ARG A 255 12.75 -8.81 14.52
N ASP A 256 12.00 -8.90 13.44
CA ASP A 256 10.55 -8.91 13.52
C ASP A 256 10.10 -10.28 14.04
N ASN A 257 9.25 -10.28 15.07
CA ASN A 257 8.70 -11.49 15.67
C ASN A 257 7.32 -11.84 15.07
N SER A 258 6.86 -11.10 14.07
CA SER A 258 5.57 -11.31 13.40
C SER A 258 5.65 -12.30 12.23
N LEU A 259 6.68 -13.14 12.18
CA LEU A 259 6.82 -14.15 11.14
C LEU A 259 5.66 -15.15 11.20
N VAL A 260 4.92 -15.27 10.11
CA VAL A 260 3.80 -16.20 9.94
C VAL A 260 4.21 -17.25 8.91
N THR A 261 4.08 -18.51 9.25
CA THR A 261 4.43 -19.65 8.39
C THR A 261 3.22 -20.36 7.80
N GLN A 262 2.04 -20.06 8.30
CA GLN A 262 0.79 -20.64 7.82
C GLN A 262 -0.28 -19.55 7.70
N PHE A 263 -0.97 -19.57 6.56
CA PHE A 263 -2.02 -18.61 6.24
C PHE A 263 -3.29 -19.35 5.88
N TYR A 264 -4.41 -18.93 6.47
CA TYR A 264 -5.74 -19.24 5.97
C TYR A 264 -6.16 -18.13 5.00
N VAL A 265 -6.65 -18.52 3.84
CA VAL A 265 -7.14 -17.58 2.83
C VAL A 265 -8.58 -17.94 2.50
N ASP A 266 -9.50 -17.14 3.04
CA ASP A 266 -10.92 -17.23 2.74
C ASP A 266 -11.34 -16.00 1.94
N GLY A 267 -12.07 -16.22 0.85
CA GLY A 267 -12.66 -15.17 0.03
C GLY A 267 -14.11 -14.90 0.41
N LEU A 268 -14.72 -13.92 -0.25
CA LEU A 268 -16.15 -13.65 -0.13
C LEU A 268 -16.94 -14.79 -0.81
N ASP A 269 -18.13 -15.13 -0.30
CA ASP A 269 -19.05 -16.13 -0.90
C ASP A 269 -18.47 -17.54 -1.04
N ASP A 270 -17.80 -18.04 0.00
CA ASP A 270 -17.20 -19.38 0.04
C ASP A 270 -16.06 -19.63 -0.97
N TYR A 271 -15.52 -18.58 -1.60
CA TYR A 271 -14.30 -18.68 -2.38
C TYR A 271 -13.12 -18.96 -1.46
N ASN A 272 -12.43 -20.07 -1.71
CA ASN A 272 -11.24 -20.45 -0.97
C ASN A 272 -10.08 -20.73 -1.94
N ILE A 273 -8.89 -20.92 -1.38
CA ILE A 273 -7.67 -21.19 -2.14
C ILE A 273 -7.51 -22.68 -2.51
N ASP A 274 -8.38 -23.56 -2.04
CA ASP A 274 -8.26 -25.03 -2.17
C ASP A 274 -7.97 -25.46 -3.60
N LEU A 275 -8.65 -24.82 -4.59
CA LEU A 275 -8.45 -25.09 -6.00
C LEU A 275 -7.02 -24.84 -6.50
N ALA A 276 -6.31 -23.88 -5.92
CA ALA A 276 -4.95 -23.53 -6.30
C ALA A 276 -3.89 -24.13 -5.37
N ASN A 277 -4.31 -24.63 -4.21
CA ASN A 277 -3.42 -25.13 -3.17
C ASN A 277 -3.60 -26.64 -2.89
N PHE A 278 -3.84 -27.44 -3.92
CA PHE A 278 -3.92 -28.90 -3.84
C PHE A 278 -4.99 -29.41 -2.87
N GLY A 279 -6.11 -28.69 -2.75
CA GLY A 279 -7.23 -29.04 -1.87
C GLY A 279 -7.00 -28.66 -0.38
N ASP A 280 -5.92 -27.94 -0.08
CA ASP A 280 -5.62 -27.49 1.28
C ASP A 280 -5.98 -25.99 1.41
N SER A 281 -6.81 -25.66 2.41
CA SER A 281 -7.18 -24.28 2.72
C SER A 281 -6.06 -23.48 3.43
N VAL A 282 -4.96 -24.16 3.80
CA VAL A 282 -3.82 -23.57 4.49
C VAL A 282 -2.61 -23.50 3.59
N ILE A 283 -2.12 -22.31 3.33
CA ILE A 283 -0.80 -22.12 2.71
C ILE A 283 0.27 -22.24 3.78
N THR A 284 1.24 -23.14 3.57
CA THR A 284 2.39 -23.28 4.45
C THR A 284 3.65 -22.79 3.70
N ASP A 285 4.31 -21.76 4.23
CA ASP A 285 5.58 -21.24 3.75
C ASP A 285 6.64 -21.32 4.83
N LEU A 286 7.61 -22.23 4.63
CA LEU A 286 8.75 -22.42 5.51
C LEU A 286 10.06 -21.90 4.90
N SER A 287 9.99 -21.12 3.82
CA SER A 287 11.17 -20.64 3.08
C SER A 287 12.17 -19.89 3.97
N TYR A 288 11.67 -19.09 4.93
CA TYR A 288 12.52 -18.40 5.89
C TYR A 288 13.36 -19.36 6.75
N PHE A 289 12.84 -20.53 7.09
CA PHE A 289 13.51 -21.53 7.90
C PHE A 289 14.34 -22.51 7.08
N CYS A 290 14.29 -22.44 5.73
CA CYS A 290 15.06 -23.30 4.83
C CYS A 290 16.55 -22.93 4.82
N CYS A 291 17.15 -22.81 6.00
CA CYS A 291 18.57 -22.52 6.21
C CYS A 291 19.07 -23.03 7.57
N GLU A 292 20.39 -23.18 7.73
CA GLU A 292 21.00 -23.41 9.05
C GLU A 292 20.76 -22.20 9.97
N PRO A 293 20.48 -22.35 11.27
CA PRO A 293 20.46 -23.61 12.04
C PRO A 293 19.09 -24.29 12.10
N TYR A 294 18.09 -23.81 11.38
CA TYR A 294 16.69 -24.28 11.50
C TYR A 294 16.48 -25.62 10.79
N MET A 295 16.97 -25.74 9.56
CA MET A 295 16.87 -26.96 8.77
C MET A 295 18.27 -27.46 8.41
N ASN A 296 18.52 -28.75 8.56
CA ASN A 296 19.73 -29.37 8.06
C ASN A 296 19.68 -29.52 6.52
N ALA A 297 20.82 -29.76 5.88
CA ALA A 297 20.93 -29.81 4.43
C ALA A 297 19.98 -30.84 3.77
N ILE A 298 19.73 -31.98 4.43
CA ILE A 298 18.81 -33.02 3.92
C ILE A 298 17.37 -32.53 3.91
N LEU A 299 16.96 -31.83 4.97
CA LEU A 299 15.61 -31.29 5.08
C LEU A 299 15.39 -30.11 4.13
N GLN A 300 16.40 -29.26 3.94
CA GLN A 300 16.39 -28.19 2.94
C GLN A 300 16.19 -28.75 1.51
N GLU A 301 16.93 -29.81 1.16
CA GLU A 301 16.79 -30.46 -0.14
C GLU A 301 15.40 -31.07 -0.34
N LYS A 302 14.86 -31.73 0.70
CA LYS A 302 13.49 -32.29 0.66
C LYS A 302 12.43 -31.19 0.51
N TYR A 303 12.55 -30.11 1.26
CA TYR A 303 11.60 -29.00 1.20
C TYR A 303 11.61 -28.32 -0.18
N THR A 304 12.78 -28.05 -0.73
CA THR A 304 12.92 -27.47 -2.07
C THR A 304 12.34 -28.43 -3.14
N ALA A 305 12.65 -29.73 -3.08
CA ALA A 305 12.09 -30.70 -4.00
C ALA A 305 10.56 -30.81 -3.91
N TRP A 306 9.98 -30.67 -2.71
CA TRP A 306 8.53 -30.63 -2.52
C TRP A 306 7.89 -29.38 -3.13
N GLN A 307 8.51 -28.20 -2.94
CA GLN A 307 8.05 -26.95 -3.57
C GLN A 307 8.10 -27.04 -5.09
N ASP A 308 9.21 -27.54 -5.65
CA ASP A 308 9.38 -27.74 -7.09
C ASP A 308 8.34 -28.71 -7.65
N TYR A 309 8.02 -29.78 -6.91
CA TYR A 309 6.96 -30.71 -7.30
C TYR A 309 5.60 -30.02 -7.38
N ARG A 310 5.21 -29.30 -6.34
CA ARG A 310 3.93 -28.56 -6.30
C ARG A 310 3.86 -27.52 -7.41
N GLU A 311 4.92 -26.77 -7.64
CA GLU A 311 4.99 -25.78 -8.70
C GLU A 311 4.78 -26.43 -10.08
N SER A 312 5.46 -27.54 -10.34
CA SER A 312 5.36 -28.27 -11.62
C SER A 312 3.97 -28.88 -11.88
N ARG A 313 3.18 -29.15 -10.83
CA ARG A 313 1.86 -29.78 -10.92
C ARG A 313 0.70 -28.82 -10.74
N ARG A 314 0.97 -27.55 -10.39
CA ARG A 314 -0.05 -26.55 -10.08
C ARG A 314 -1.07 -26.38 -11.18
N ASP A 315 -0.61 -26.16 -12.40
CA ASP A 315 -1.49 -25.92 -13.56
C ASP A 315 -2.39 -27.12 -13.85
N GLU A 316 -1.81 -28.33 -13.82
CA GLU A 316 -2.56 -29.58 -14.03
C GLU A 316 -3.63 -29.76 -12.94
N TYR A 317 -3.29 -29.50 -11.67
CA TYR A 317 -4.23 -29.59 -10.56
C TYR A 317 -5.36 -28.56 -10.69
N CYS A 318 -5.03 -27.31 -11.01
CA CYS A 318 -6.01 -26.24 -11.22
C CYS A 318 -6.97 -26.55 -12.37
N ASP A 319 -6.47 -27.08 -13.46
CA ASP A 319 -7.29 -27.41 -14.62
C ASP A 319 -8.26 -28.59 -14.32
N LEU A 320 -7.76 -29.63 -13.67
CA LEU A 320 -8.59 -30.74 -13.20
C LEU A 320 -9.66 -30.29 -12.21
N SER A 321 -9.30 -29.44 -11.27
CA SER A 321 -10.23 -28.92 -10.26
C SER A 321 -11.33 -28.04 -10.88
N ARG A 322 -10.99 -27.19 -11.85
CA ARG A 322 -11.98 -26.40 -12.61
C ARG A 322 -12.92 -27.29 -13.42
N GLU A 323 -12.37 -28.31 -14.07
CA GLU A 323 -13.17 -29.28 -14.85
C GLU A 323 -14.11 -30.09 -13.94
N TYR A 324 -13.62 -30.46 -12.73
CA TYR A 324 -14.44 -31.11 -11.72
C TYR A 324 -15.65 -30.25 -11.32
N ASN A 325 -15.42 -28.97 -10.96
CA ASN A 325 -16.50 -28.06 -10.55
C ASN A 325 -17.49 -27.82 -11.68
N LYS A 326 -17.01 -27.62 -12.92
CA LYS A 326 -17.88 -27.50 -14.10
C LYS A 326 -18.76 -28.74 -14.32
N ASN A 327 -18.22 -29.93 -14.11
CA ASN A 327 -18.97 -31.16 -14.24
C ASN A 327 -19.96 -31.37 -13.07
N LEU A 328 -19.65 -30.88 -11.86
CA LEU A 328 -20.62 -30.87 -10.74
C LEU A 328 -21.84 -30.01 -11.07
N ASP A 329 -21.65 -28.84 -11.68
CA ASP A 329 -22.76 -27.99 -12.11
C ASP A 329 -23.63 -28.71 -13.17
N VAL A 330 -23.01 -29.36 -14.14
CA VAL A 330 -23.72 -30.16 -15.15
C VAL A 330 -24.49 -31.32 -14.51
N LEU A 331 -23.88 -32.04 -13.57
CA LEU A 331 -24.54 -33.14 -12.83
C LEU A 331 -25.71 -32.61 -12.01
N SER A 332 -25.57 -31.45 -11.32
CA SER A 332 -26.63 -30.80 -10.59
C SER A 332 -27.80 -30.38 -11.50
N GLU A 333 -27.51 -29.77 -12.64
CA GLU A 333 -28.53 -29.44 -13.63
C GLU A 333 -29.27 -30.65 -14.17
N LEU A 334 -28.55 -31.72 -14.52
CA LEU A 334 -29.13 -32.96 -15.04
C LEU A 334 -30.00 -33.64 -14.00
N THR A 335 -29.56 -33.72 -12.75
CA THR A 335 -30.32 -34.30 -11.63
C THR A 335 -31.59 -33.52 -11.32
N ASN A 336 -31.54 -32.19 -11.35
CA ASN A 336 -32.69 -31.33 -11.09
C ASN A 336 -33.74 -31.34 -12.22
N ARG A 337 -33.35 -31.72 -13.43
CA ARG A 337 -34.21 -31.77 -14.62
C ARG A 337 -34.85 -33.14 -14.88
N VAL A 338 -34.63 -34.15 -14.05
CA VAL A 338 -35.29 -35.48 -14.23
C VAL A 338 -36.78 -35.35 -13.94
N PRO A 339 -37.67 -35.37 -14.96
CA PRO A 339 -39.10 -35.28 -14.69
C PRO A 339 -39.61 -36.60 -14.14
N VAL A 340 -40.54 -36.45 -13.18
CA VAL A 340 -41.27 -37.59 -12.56
C VAL A 340 -42.22 -38.30 -13.54
N ASP A 341 -42.40 -37.76 -14.74
CA ASP A 341 -43.36 -38.28 -15.72
C ASP A 341 -42.73 -39.24 -16.73
N THR A 342 -43.11 -40.50 -16.64
CA THR A 342 -42.59 -41.64 -17.39
C THR A 342 -43.09 -41.75 -18.86
N ALA A 343 -43.85 -40.77 -19.36
CA ALA A 343 -44.46 -40.83 -20.73
C ALA A 343 -43.50 -40.45 -21.87
N GLN A 344 -42.25 -40.04 -21.61
CA GLN A 344 -41.23 -39.68 -22.62
C GLN A 344 -39.99 -40.57 -22.56
N THR A 345 -40.16 -41.83 -22.95
CA THR A 345 -39.10 -42.87 -22.85
C THR A 345 -37.82 -42.56 -23.60
N ASN A 346 -37.85 -41.94 -24.77
CA ASN A 346 -36.64 -41.64 -25.53
C ASN A 346 -35.84 -40.47 -24.96
N TRP A 347 -36.51 -39.47 -24.42
CA TRP A 347 -35.86 -38.32 -23.80
C TRP A 347 -35.28 -38.67 -22.42
N PHE A 348 -35.93 -39.54 -21.69
CA PHE A 348 -35.45 -40.07 -20.41
C PHE A 348 -34.23 -40.99 -20.60
N GLY A 349 -34.21 -41.85 -21.62
CA GLY A 349 -33.05 -42.68 -21.94
C GLY A 349 -31.82 -41.84 -22.27
N GLN A 350 -31.97 -40.80 -23.09
CA GLN A 350 -30.87 -39.91 -23.45
C GLN A 350 -30.32 -39.13 -22.23
N LYS A 351 -31.18 -38.67 -21.36
CA LYS A 351 -30.74 -38.00 -20.12
C LYS A 351 -30.00 -38.91 -19.15
N VAL A 352 -30.37 -40.18 -19.07
CA VAL A 352 -29.66 -41.16 -18.23
C VAL A 352 -28.28 -41.45 -18.80
N ASP A 353 -28.14 -41.50 -20.12
CA ASP A 353 -26.84 -41.65 -20.77
C ASP A 353 -25.98 -40.43 -20.60
N ASP A 354 -26.51 -39.19 -20.76
CA ASP A 354 -25.81 -37.93 -20.53
C ASP A 354 -25.36 -37.82 -19.06
N LEU A 355 -26.19 -38.21 -18.09
CA LEU A 355 -25.88 -38.26 -16.69
C LEU A 355 -24.76 -39.26 -16.37
N LYS A 356 -24.78 -40.41 -17.02
CA LYS A 356 -23.74 -41.44 -16.86
C LYS A 356 -22.42 -40.95 -17.43
N ASP A 357 -22.43 -40.38 -18.62
CA ASP A 357 -21.22 -39.81 -19.23
C ASP A 357 -20.61 -38.68 -18.38
N ALA A 358 -21.43 -37.81 -17.84
CA ALA A 358 -20.99 -36.76 -16.91
C ALA A 358 -20.42 -37.36 -15.61
N TYR A 359 -21.03 -38.40 -15.05
CA TYR A 359 -20.52 -39.10 -13.89
C TYR A 359 -19.20 -39.82 -14.16
N ASP A 360 -19.09 -40.55 -15.28
CA ASP A 360 -17.86 -41.25 -15.65
C ASP A 360 -16.71 -40.25 -15.91
N SER A 361 -17.00 -39.09 -16.51
CA SER A 361 -16.05 -37.98 -16.68
C SER A 361 -15.56 -37.48 -15.35
N ASN A 362 -16.47 -37.20 -14.40
CA ASN A 362 -16.10 -36.75 -13.04
C ASN A 362 -15.24 -37.77 -12.29
N MET A 363 -15.57 -39.07 -12.44
CA MET A 363 -14.76 -40.12 -11.83
C MET A 363 -13.36 -40.22 -12.41
N ALA A 364 -13.18 -39.88 -13.69
CA ALA A 364 -11.86 -39.82 -14.30
C ALA A 364 -11.04 -38.64 -13.75
N ILE A 365 -11.68 -37.48 -13.57
CA ILE A 365 -11.05 -36.29 -12.99
C ILE A 365 -10.65 -36.54 -11.54
N ILE A 366 -11.54 -37.13 -10.74
CA ILE A 366 -11.24 -37.50 -9.34
C ILE A 366 -10.00 -38.39 -9.27
N LYS A 367 -9.90 -39.40 -10.13
CA LYS A 367 -8.72 -40.27 -10.21
C LYS A 367 -7.46 -39.51 -10.60
N GLY A 368 -7.57 -38.49 -11.45
CA GLY A 368 -6.48 -37.60 -11.80
C GLY A 368 -5.98 -36.81 -10.57
N LEU A 369 -6.89 -36.18 -9.84
CA LEU A 369 -6.59 -35.44 -8.61
C LEU A 369 -6.00 -36.35 -7.52
N GLU A 370 -6.62 -37.53 -7.29
CA GLU A 370 -6.11 -38.53 -6.35
C GLU A 370 -4.70 -39.01 -6.72
N SER A 371 -4.37 -39.15 -8.00
CA SER A 371 -3.04 -39.57 -8.43
C SER A 371 -1.97 -38.53 -8.07
N ILE A 372 -2.28 -37.26 -8.15
CA ILE A 372 -1.36 -36.19 -7.78
C ILE A 372 -1.07 -36.25 -6.27
N HIS A 373 -2.10 -36.40 -5.44
CA HIS A 373 -1.92 -36.56 -4.00
C HIS A 373 -1.15 -37.82 -3.61
N VAL A 374 -1.48 -38.94 -4.23
CA VAL A 374 -0.79 -40.22 -3.97
C VAL A 374 0.69 -40.13 -4.35
N ASP A 375 1.01 -39.43 -5.44
CA ASP A 375 2.41 -39.20 -5.85
C ASP A 375 3.13 -38.24 -4.89
N GLU A 376 2.42 -37.21 -4.40
CA GLU A 376 2.95 -36.31 -3.35
C GLU A 376 3.28 -37.07 -2.07
N GLU A 377 2.33 -37.84 -1.52
CA GLU A 377 2.50 -38.62 -0.32
C GLU A 377 3.58 -39.70 -0.42
N LYS A 378 3.75 -40.32 -1.61
CA LYS A 378 4.80 -41.32 -1.83
C LYS A 378 6.21 -40.76 -1.90
N ASN A 379 6.35 -39.55 -2.44
CA ASN A 379 7.64 -38.93 -2.70
C ASN A 379 8.11 -38.07 -1.54
N PHE A 380 7.17 -37.55 -0.74
CA PHE A 380 7.45 -36.60 0.34
C PHE A 380 6.78 -37.05 1.65
N ASP A 381 7.54 -37.13 2.70
CA ASP A 381 7.03 -37.29 4.06
C ASP A 381 6.63 -35.91 4.59
N LEU A 382 5.35 -35.57 4.45
CA LEU A 382 4.83 -34.26 4.82
C LEU A 382 4.88 -34.01 6.33
N ASP A 383 4.82 -35.04 7.15
CA ASP A 383 4.95 -34.92 8.60
C ASP A 383 6.38 -34.55 9.01
N ASP A 384 7.38 -35.12 8.32
CA ASP A 384 8.78 -34.74 8.49
C ASP A 384 9.10 -33.30 8.08
N LEU A 385 8.35 -32.76 7.10
CA LEU A 385 8.54 -31.37 6.62
C LEU A 385 7.85 -30.33 7.49
N LYS A 386 6.73 -30.70 8.15
CA LYS A 386 5.89 -29.77 8.94
C LYS A 386 6.22 -29.75 10.44
N ASN A 387 6.96 -30.74 10.94
CA ASN A 387 7.43 -30.87 12.33
C ASN A 387 8.89 -30.45 12.50
#